data_45537f8957803ff0f4a0eac78a7f96aa
#
_entry.id   45537f8957803ff0f4a0eac78a7f96aa
#
_cell.length_a   1.000
_cell.length_b   1.000
_cell.length_c   1.000
_cell.angle_alpha   90.00
_cell.angle_beta   90.00
_cell.angle_gamma   90.00
#
_symmetry.space_group_name_H-M   'P 1'
#
loop_
_entity.id
_entity.type
_entity.pdbx_description
1 polymer ?
#
loop_
_entity_poly.entity_id
_entity_poly.type
_entity_poly.pdbx_seq_one_letter_code
_entity_poly.pdbx_strand_id
1 'polypeptide(L)'
;MLPLPEFLPELTVYLYMNFTLSQVPARTEKPREKGITMVMDKGLSIRETEDMISTASPFIDIVKLGWATSFVSQNLDDKLAVYKNANIPVYFGGTLFEAFVVRNQFDDYRKLLDKYDLKYAEVSDGSIEMAQDVKCEYIRTLAQQVTVLSEVGSKDENKIIPPYKWIQLIKSELEAGAWKVIGEARESGNVGLFRASGEVRQGLVEEILTEIAFEDMLWEAPQKSQQVWFVKLLGANVNLGNIAPAELIPLETIRLGLRGDTFNHFLNAKTKSKWKIDSKS
;
A
#
# COMPACT_ATOMS: atom_id res chain seq x y z
N MET A 1 14.78 -7.13 19.01
CA MET A 1 15.77 -7.06 17.93
C MET A 1 15.22 -7.93 16.82
N LEU A 2 14.62 -7.33 15.80
CA LEU A 2 14.09 -8.08 14.65
C LEU A 2 15.26 -8.74 13.90
N PRO A 3 15.10 -9.95 13.37
CA PRO A 3 16.17 -10.62 12.63
C PRO A 3 16.53 -9.83 11.38
N LEU A 4 17.83 -9.73 11.09
CA LEU A 4 18.32 -9.15 9.85
C LEU A 4 17.79 -9.93 8.64
N PRO A 5 17.49 -9.27 7.51
CA PRO A 5 16.96 -9.94 6.33
C PRO A 5 17.92 -11.04 5.84
N GLU A 6 17.38 -12.22 5.57
CA GLU A 6 18.10 -13.34 4.98
C GLU A 6 18.69 -12.93 3.62
N PHE A 7 20.02 -13.02 3.51
CA PHE A 7 20.69 -12.93 2.22
C PHE A 7 20.51 -14.28 1.49
N LEU A 8 19.79 -14.26 0.39
CA LEU A 8 19.75 -15.41 -0.52
C LEU A 8 21.10 -15.62 -1.19
N PRO A 9 21.48 -16.88 -1.51
CA PRO A 9 22.75 -17.18 -2.20
C PRO A 9 22.80 -16.54 -3.59
N GLU A 10 23.99 -16.37 -4.11
CA GLU A 10 24.46 -15.51 -5.22
C GLU A 10 23.72 -15.50 -6.59
N LEU A 11 22.55 -16.11 -6.74
CA LEU A 11 21.86 -16.28 -8.02
C LEU A 11 20.34 -16.04 -7.96
N THR A 12 19.91 -14.94 -7.32
CA THR A 12 18.54 -14.48 -7.59
C THR A 12 18.57 -13.64 -8.86
N VAL A 13 18.26 -14.25 -9.99
CA VAL A 13 18.09 -13.55 -11.28
C VAL A 13 16.80 -12.74 -11.16
N TYR A 14 16.93 -11.45 -11.03
CA TYR A 14 15.78 -10.53 -11.15
C TYR A 14 15.38 -10.48 -12.62
N LEU A 15 14.33 -11.20 -12.99
CA LEU A 15 13.78 -11.28 -14.35
C LEU A 15 13.48 -9.93 -15.01
N TYR A 16 13.40 -8.86 -14.21
CA TYR A 16 13.03 -7.51 -14.66
C TYR A 16 14.16 -6.47 -14.55
N MET A 17 15.38 -6.90 -14.18
CA MET A 17 16.51 -5.99 -14.05
C MET A 17 17.40 -6.03 -15.30
N ASN A 18 17.85 -4.87 -15.75
CA ASN A 18 18.67 -4.76 -16.95
C ASN A 18 20.07 -5.39 -16.80
N PHE A 19 20.55 -5.56 -15.56
CA PHE A 19 21.86 -6.13 -15.23
C PHE A 19 21.88 -6.62 -13.78
N THR A 20 22.90 -7.41 -13.44
CA THR A 20 23.04 -8.01 -12.10
C THR A 20 23.90 -7.13 -11.20
N LEU A 21 23.44 -6.91 -9.97
CA LEU A 21 24.20 -6.31 -8.87
C LEU A 21 24.20 -7.25 -7.66
N SER A 22 25.36 -7.36 -7.02
CA SER A 22 25.47 -8.09 -5.75
C SER A 22 24.98 -7.25 -4.57
N GLN A 23 24.61 -7.91 -3.48
CA GLN A 23 24.15 -7.29 -2.23
C GLN A 23 22.90 -6.40 -2.42
N VAL A 24 22.02 -6.82 -3.30
CA VAL A 24 20.68 -6.27 -3.47
C VAL A 24 19.71 -7.20 -2.74
N PRO A 25 18.80 -6.68 -1.91
CA PRO A 25 17.85 -7.52 -1.17
C PRO A 25 16.88 -8.21 -2.12
N ALA A 26 16.53 -9.46 -1.81
CA ALA A 26 15.55 -10.19 -2.60
C ALA A 26 14.18 -9.52 -2.55
N ARG A 27 13.53 -9.40 -3.71
CA ARG A 27 12.14 -8.98 -3.85
C ARG A 27 11.26 -10.21 -4.10
N THR A 28 10.09 -10.22 -3.48
CA THR A 28 9.07 -11.24 -3.79
C THR A 28 8.60 -11.11 -5.23
N GLU A 29 8.19 -12.23 -5.82
CA GLU A 29 7.65 -12.29 -7.18
C GLU A 29 6.11 -12.18 -7.18
N LYS A 30 5.55 -11.71 -8.30
CA LYS A 30 4.08 -11.63 -8.48
C LYS A 30 3.47 -13.02 -8.74
N PRO A 31 2.28 -13.30 -8.21
CA PRO A 31 1.46 -12.45 -7.33
C PRO A 31 2.04 -12.37 -5.91
N ARG A 32 2.13 -11.14 -5.36
CA ARG A 32 2.77 -10.88 -4.07
C ARG A 32 1.79 -10.94 -2.91
N GLU A 33 2.16 -11.65 -1.84
CA GLU A 33 1.50 -11.58 -0.53
C GLU A 33 2.16 -10.54 0.40
N LYS A 34 3.44 -10.24 0.15
CA LYS A 34 4.22 -9.18 0.81
C LYS A 34 5.13 -8.47 -0.19
N GLY A 35 5.51 -7.25 0.13
CA GLY A 35 6.24 -6.40 -0.81
C GLY A 35 5.32 -5.74 -1.84
N ILE A 36 4.04 -5.67 -1.53
CA ILE A 36 2.99 -5.08 -2.36
C ILE A 36 3.26 -3.58 -2.57
N THR A 37 3.06 -3.13 -3.78
CA THR A 37 2.98 -1.71 -4.12
C THR A 37 1.59 -1.39 -4.65
N MET A 38 0.82 -0.65 -3.87
CA MET A 38 -0.48 -0.11 -4.26
C MET A 38 -0.29 1.30 -4.82
N VAL A 39 -0.64 1.45 -6.09
CA VAL A 39 -0.55 2.72 -6.82
C VAL A 39 -1.82 3.52 -6.66
N MET A 40 -1.70 4.81 -6.38
CA MET A 40 -2.81 5.75 -6.32
C MET A 40 -3.00 6.45 -7.68
N ASP A 41 -3.97 5.99 -8.46
CA ASP A 41 -4.40 6.68 -9.67
C ASP A 41 -5.42 7.76 -9.31
N LYS A 42 -5.04 9.01 -9.50
CA LYS A 42 -5.87 10.19 -9.21
C LYS A 42 -6.59 10.76 -10.44
N GLY A 43 -6.69 9.98 -11.49
CA GLY A 43 -7.35 10.40 -12.73
C GLY A 43 -6.39 10.43 -13.93
N LEU A 44 -5.45 9.49 -14.01
CA LEU A 44 -4.64 9.31 -15.21
C LEU A 44 -5.52 9.15 -16.44
N SER A 45 -5.13 9.74 -17.56
CA SER A 45 -5.68 9.42 -18.87
C SER A 45 -5.32 7.99 -19.28
N ILE A 46 -5.97 7.47 -20.30
CA ILE A 46 -5.65 6.15 -20.88
C ILE A 46 -4.16 6.09 -21.27
N ARG A 47 -3.65 7.12 -21.95
CA ARG A 47 -2.23 7.16 -22.38
C ARG A 47 -1.27 7.18 -21.18
N GLU A 48 -1.52 7.99 -20.16
CA GLU A 48 -0.69 8.01 -18.95
C GLU A 48 -0.72 6.66 -18.23
N THR A 49 -1.86 5.96 -18.25
CA THR A 49 -1.99 4.60 -17.74
C THR A 49 -1.13 3.62 -18.53
N GLU A 50 -1.17 3.65 -19.84
CA GLU A 50 -0.35 2.82 -20.73
C GLU A 50 1.14 3.12 -20.54
N ASP A 51 1.55 4.38 -20.46
CA ASP A 51 2.92 4.80 -20.21
C ASP A 51 3.45 4.29 -18.86
N MET A 52 2.66 4.43 -17.80
CA MET A 52 2.99 3.89 -16.48
C MET A 52 3.18 2.37 -16.52
N ILE A 53 2.26 1.65 -17.15
CA ILE A 53 2.31 0.19 -17.25
C ILE A 53 3.53 -0.25 -18.05
N SER A 54 3.79 0.37 -19.20
CA SER A 54 4.94 0.05 -20.04
C SER A 54 6.28 0.20 -19.34
N THR A 55 6.35 1.12 -18.37
CA THR A 55 7.58 1.45 -17.65
C THR A 55 7.74 0.62 -16.37
N ALA A 56 6.65 0.36 -15.64
CA ALA A 56 6.73 -0.08 -14.26
C ALA A 56 5.82 -1.27 -13.89
N SER A 57 5.19 -1.94 -14.85
CA SER A 57 4.25 -3.05 -14.57
C SER A 57 4.79 -4.13 -13.63
N PRO A 58 6.08 -4.53 -13.63
CA PRO A 58 6.59 -5.52 -12.69
C PRO A 58 6.51 -5.07 -11.21
N PHE A 59 6.44 -3.77 -10.97
CA PHE A 59 6.45 -3.16 -9.64
C PHE A 59 5.07 -2.69 -9.18
N ILE A 60 4.02 -2.87 -9.99
CA ILE A 60 2.63 -2.55 -9.65
C ILE A 60 1.90 -3.82 -9.27
N ASP A 61 1.39 -3.92 -8.05
CA ASP A 61 0.63 -5.09 -7.59
C ASP A 61 -0.87 -4.86 -7.65
N ILE A 62 -1.32 -3.65 -7.30
CA ILE A 62 -2.72 -3.25 -7.32
C ILE A 62 -2.82 -1.73 -7.55
N VAL A 63 -3.89 -1.29 -8.19
CA VAL A 63 -4.17 0.13 -8.42
C VAL A 63 -5.46 0.54 -7.72
N LYS A 64 -5.36 1.59 -6.92
CA LYS A 64 -6.50 2.30 -6.30
C LYS A 64 -6.90 3.47 -7.19
N LEU A 65 -8.12 3.46 -7.75
CA LEU A 65 -8.70 4.67 -8.32
C LEU A 65 -9.15 5.55 -7.16
N GLY A 66 -8.34 6.56 -6.85
CA GLY A 66 -8.44 7.34 -5.63
C GLY A 66 -9.80 8.02 -5.44
N TRP A 67 -10.24 8.09 -4.20
CA TRP A 67 -11.51 8.70 -3.80
C TRP A 67 -12.72 8.15 -4.60
N ALA A 68 -13.42 9.04 -5.31
CA ALA A 68 -14.48 8.72 -6.25
C ALA A 68 -14.13 9.16 -7.70
N THR A 69 -12.84 9.14 -8.07
CA THR A 69 -12.41 9.52 -9.43
C THR A 69 -13.06 8.65 -10.49
N SER A 70 -13.31 7.38 -10.19
CA SER A 70 -14.04 6.47 -11.07
C SER A 70 -15.45 6.96 -11.43
N PHE A 71 -16.10 7.74 -10.56
CA PHE A 71 -17.43 8.29 -10.82
C PHE A 71 -17.42 9.44 -11.84
N VAL A 72 -16.33 10.22 -11.86
CA VAL A 72 -16.22 11.42 -12.72
C VAL A 72 -15.34 11.21 -13.94
N SER A 73 -14.52 10.14 -13.97
CA SER A 73 -13.65 9.84 -15.10
C SER A 73 -14.46 9.47 -16.34
N GLN A 74 -14.14 10.12 -17.46
CA GLN A 74 -14.66 9.68 -18.75
C GLN A 74 -13.90 8.46 -19.25
N ASN A 75 -14.54 7.62 -20.07
CA ASN A 75 -13.94 6.42 -20.65
C ASN A 75 -13.41 5.43 -19.57
N LEU A 76 -14.13 5.28 -18.45
CA LEU A 76 -13.75 4.40 -17.37
C LEU A 76 -13.58 2.95 -17.83
N ASP A 77 -14.50 2.45 -18.67
CA ASP A 77 -14.45 1.09 -19.23
C ASP A 77 -13.14 0.84 -19.99
N ASP A 78 -12.74 1.77 -20.86
CA ASP A 78 -11.50 1.66 -21.64
C ASP A 78 -10.27 1.68 -20.72
N LYS A 79 -10.28 2.54 -19.71
CA LYS A 79 -9.20 2.62 -18.73
C LYS A 79 -9.05 1.34 -17.91
N LEU A 80 -10.17 0.77 -17.46
CA LEU A 80 -10.17 -0.52 -16.75
C LEU A 80 -9.70 -1.65 -17.65
N ALA A 81 -10.03 -1.61 -18.95
CA ALA A 81 -9.54 -2.58 -19.93
C ALA A 81 -8.01 -2.53 -20.08
N VAL A 82 -7.39 -1.35 -20.04
CA VAL A 82 -5.92 -1.20 -20.08
C VAL A 82 -5.28 -1.91 -18.89
N TYR A 83 -5.76 -1.69 -17.67
CA TYR A 83 -5.26 -2.39 -16.48
C TYR A 83 -5.49 -3.90 -16.54
N LYS A 84 -6.69 -4.32 -16.96
CA LYS A 84 -7.06 -5.75 -17.10
C LYS A 84 -6.17 -6.47 -18.09
N ASN A 85 -5.89 -5.87 -19.25
CA ASN A 85 -5.01 -6.43 -20.27
C ASN A 85 -3.55 -6.58 -19.78
N ALA A 86 -3.13 -5.74 -18.85
CA ALA A 86 -1.83 -5.83 -18.20
C ALA A 86 -1.82 -6.79 -16.99
N ASN A 87 -2.92 -7.46 -16.66
CA ASN A 87 -3.11 -8.27 -15.46
C ASN A 87 -2.80 -7.51 -14.17
N ILE A 88 -3.17 -6.24 -14.10
CA ILE A 88 -3.03 -5.40 -12.92
C ILE A 88 -4.42 -5.24 -12.28
N PRO A 89 -4.63 -5.76 -11.07
CA PRO A 89 -5.88 -5.56 -10.34
C PRO A 89 -6.15 -4.09 -10.05
N VAL A 90 -7.43 -3.71 -10.15
CA VAL A 90 -7.89 -2.35 -9.84
C VAL A 90 -9.02 -2.42 -8.82
N TYR A 91 -9.10 -1.42 -7.96
CA TYR A 91 -10.27 -1.20 -7.11
C TYR A 91 -10.61 0.29 -6.99
N PHE A 92 -11.84 0.56 -6.59
CA PHE A 92 -12.32 1.90 -6.32
C PHE A 92 -12.02 2.28 -4.87
N GLY A 93 -11.49 3.48 -4.64
CA GLY A 93 -11.11 3.94 -3.30
C GLY A 93 -12.29 4.01 -2.32
N GLY A 94 -11.99 3.86 -1.05
CA GLY A 94 -12.98 3.74 0.03
C GLY A 94 -13.95 4.91 0.16
N THR A 95 -13.56 6.11 -0.22
CA THR A 95 -14.49 7.26 -0.25
C THR A 95 -15.69 7.01 -1.18
N LEU A 96 -15.53 6.24 -2.27
CA LEU A 96 -16.67 5.86 -3.10
C LEU A 96 -17.58 4.86 -2.36
N PHE A 97 -17.02 3.88 -1.67
CA PHE A 97 -17.79 2.97 -0.81
C PHE A 97 -18.60 3.77 0.23
N GLU A 98 -17.95 4.69 0.96
CA GLU A 98 -18.62 5.56 1.94
C GLU A 98 -19.76 6.38 1.28
N ALA A 99 -19.53 6.88 0.06
CA ALA A 99 -20.55 7.64 -0.69
C ALA A 99 -21.80 6.82 -1.01
N PHE A 100 -21.66 5.53 -1.29
CA PHE A 100 -22.79 4.63 -1.48
C PHE A 100 -23.50 4.31 -0.15
N VAL A 101 -22.71 4.03 0.91
CA VAL A 101 -23.24 3.66 2.24
C VAL A 101 -24.12 4.78 2.81
N VAL A 102 -23.66 6.04 2.81
CA VAL A 102 -24.44 7.17 3.36
C VAL A 102 -25.71 7.45 2.57
N ARG A 103 -25.83 6.92 1.36
CA ARG A 103 -27.03 7.03 0.50
C ARG A 103 -27.91 5.80 0.56
N ASN A 104 -27.61 4.85 1.48
CA ASN A 104 -28.33 3.58 1.58
C ASN A 104 -28.29 2.77 0.27
N GLN A 105 -27.18 2.82 -0.46
CA GLN A 105 -26.98 2.19 -1.77
C GLN A 105 -25.88 1.12 -1.75
N PHE A 106 -25.68 0.44 -0.61
CA PHE A 106 -24.64 -0.59 -0.50
C PHE A 106 -24.83 -1.75 -1.49
N ASP A 107 -26.05 -2.21 -1.71
CA ASP A 107 -26.31 -3.23 -2.73
C ASP A 107 -26.01 -2.76 -4.15
N ASP A 108 -26.19 -1.48 -4.43
CA ASP A 108 -25.82 -0.91 -5.74
C ASP A 108 -24.29 -0.81 -5.88
N TYR A 109 -23.56 -0.56 -4.78
CA TYR A 109 -22.10 -0.65 -4.78
C TYR A 109 -21.63 -2.07 -5.12
N ARG A 110 -22.25 -3.10 -4.54
CA ARG A 110 -21.95 -4.50 -4.84
C ARG A 110 -22.19 -4.85 -6.31
N LYS A 111 -23.34 -4.42 -6.88
CA LYS A 111 -23.63 -4.55 -8.33
C LYS A 111 -22.62 -3.81 -9.19
N LEU A 112 -22.08 -2.66 -8.70
CA LEU A 112 -21.06 -1.91 -9.41
C LEU A 112 -19.75 -2.72 -9.50
N LEU A 113 -19.34 -3.42 -8.43
CA LEU A 113 -18.19 -4.30 -8.44
C LEU A 113 -18.37 -5.43 -9.49
N ASP A 114 -19.54 -6.05 -9.52
CA ASP A 114 -19.88 -7.09 -10.51
C ASP A 114 -19.85 -6.54 -11.93
N LYS A 115 -20.47 -5.36 -12.14
CA LYS A 115 -20.52 -4.72 -13.47
C LYS A 115 -19.14 -4.53 -14.08
N TYR A 116 -18.16 -4.11 -13.27
CA TYR A 116 -16.79 -3.85 -13.73
C TYR A 116 -15.84 -5.04 -13.51
N ASP A 117 -16.35 -6.19 -13.08
CA ASP A 117 -15.56 -7.40 -12.79
C ASP A 117 -14.39 -7.13 -11.83
N LEU A 118 -14.61 -6.25 -10.86
CA LEU A 118 -13.59 -5.91 -9.86
C LEU A 118 -13.42 -7.06 -8.87
N LYS A 119 -12.17 -7.40 -8.59
CA LYS A 119 -11.79 -8.49 -7.67
C LYS A 119 -11.42 -7.98 -6.29
N TYR A 120 -11.33 -6.68 -6.11
CA TYR A 120 -10.95 -6.02 -4.88
C TYR A 120 -11.91 -4.88 -4.55
N ALA A 121 -12.12 -4.64 -3.26
CA ALA A 121 -12.86 -3.50 -2.74
C ALA A 121 -12.18 -2.93 -1.50
N GLU A 122 -12.36 -1.64 -1.25
CA GLU A 122 -11.88 -0.98 -0.04
C GLU A 122 -13.06 -0.59 0.84
N VAL A 123 -13.01 -0.94 2.12
CA VAL A 123 -13.96 -0.52 3.16
C VAL A 123 -13.27 0.48 4.07
N SER A 124 -13.75 1.72 4.07
CA SER A 124 -13.25 2.81 4.92
C SER A 124 -14.39 3.52 5.64
N ASP A 125 -14.03 4.29 6.65
CA ASP A 125 -14.92 5.16 7.43
C ASP A 125 -14.29 6.53 7.72
N GLY A 126 -13.33 6.92 6.89
CA GLY A 126 -12.56 8.13 7.08
C GLY A 126 -13.34 9.43 6.86
N SER A 127 -14.45 9.41 6.09
CA SER A 127 -15.30 10.57 5.79
C SER A 127 -16.66 10.50 6.49
N ILE A 128 -16.96 9.41 7.19
CA ILE A 128 -18.22 9.19 7.92
C ILE A 128 -17.94 8.61 9.29
N GLU A 129 -18.90 8.78 10.21
CA GLU A 129 -18.88 8.04 11.47
C GLU A 129 -19.61 6.71 11.29
N MET A 130 -18.90 5.60 11.49
CA MET A 130 -19.44 4.26 11.40
C MET A 130 -19.05 3.47 12.66
N ALA A 131 -20.03 2.76 13.24
CA ALA A 131 -19.74 1.84 14.34
C ALA A 131 -18.89 0.66 13.82
N GLN A 132 -17.93 0.19 14.63
CA GLN A 132 -16.97 -0.84 14.19
C GLN A 132 -17.64 -2.17 13.82
N ASP A 133 -18.70 -2.56 14.54
CA ASP A 133 -19.48 -3.76 14.23
C ASP A 133 -20.17 -3.66 12.87
N VAL A 134 -20.71 -2.47 12.53
CA VAL A 134 -21.30 -2.19 11.21
C VAL A 134 -20.26 -2.23 10.11
N LYS A 135 -19.07 -1.66 10.34
CA LYS A 135 -17.94 -1.73 9.39
C LYS A 135 -17.53 -3.18 9.13
N CYS A 136 -17.38 -3.96 10.20
CA CYS A 136 -17.05 -5.38 10.10
C CYS A 136 -18.13 -6.18 9.35
N GLU A 137 -19.41 -5.79 9.43
CA GLU A 137 -20.47 -6.44 8.67
C GLU A 137 -20.37 -6.15 7.17
N TYR A 138 -20.02 -4.93 6.77
CA TYR A 138 -19.71 -4.61 5.37
C TYR A 138 -18.51 -5.39 4.87
N ILE A 139 -17.46 -5.52 5.69
CA ILE A 139 -16.27 -6.33 5.33
C ILE A 139 -16.68 -7.79 5.11
N ARG A 140 -17.41 -8.43 6.05
CA ARG A 140 -17.88 -9.82 5.91
C ARG A 140 -18.71 -10.02 4.66
N THR A 141 -19.61 -9.09 4.39
CA THR A 141 -20.49 -9.18 3.21
C THR A 141 -19.71 -9.07 1.92
N LEU A 142 -18.79 -8.13 1.80
CA LEU A 142 -17.96 -7.95 0.61
C LEU A 142 -16.94 -9.07 0.44
N ALA A 143 -16.40 -9.63 1.53
CA ALA A 143 -15.45 -10.75 1.49
C ALA A 143 -16.04 -12.04 0.89
N GLN A 144 -17.37 -12.16 0.79
CA GLN A 144 -18.05 -13.25 0.07
C GLN A 144 -18.02 -13.06 -1.46
N GLN A 145 -17.70 -11.86 -1.94
CA GLN A 145 -17.77 -11.50 -3.34
C GLN A 145 -16.39 -11.15 -3.92
N VAL A 146 -15.56 -10.42 -3.16
CA VAL A 146 -14.27 -9.90 -3.59
C VAL A 146 -13.24 -9.95 -2.46
N THR A 147 -11.96 -9.75 -2.79
CA THR A 147 -10.90 -9.53 -1.81
C THR A 147 -11.04 -8.13 -1.20
N VAL A 148 -11.16 -8.04 0.12
CA VAL A 148 -11.41 -6.78 0.82
C VAL A 148 -10.11 -6.22 1.40
N LEU A 149 -9.82 -4.96 1.11
CA LEU A 149 -8.93 -4.13 1.89
C LEU A 149 -9.78 -3.29 2.85
N SER A 150 -9.37 -3.15 4.08
CA SER A 150 -10.02 -2.23 5.01
C SER A 150 -9.05 -1.13 5.42
N GLU A 151 -9.54 0.02 5.87
CA GLU A 151 -8.72 1.17 6.22
C GLU A 151 -8.96 1.56 7.68
N VAL A 152 -7.89 1.57 8.49
CA VAL A 152 -7.92 2.00 9.89
C VAL A 152 -7.13 3.29 10.05
N GLY A 153 -7.72 4.22 10.76
CA GLY A 153 -7.13 5.53 11.06
C GLY A 153 -8.17 6.63 10.98
N SER A 154 -7.76 7.86 11.20
CA SER A 154 -8.63 9.02 11.08
C SER A 154 -8.08 10.03 10.10
N LYS A 155 -8.94 10.53 9.24
CA LYS A 155 -8.63 11.68 8.36
C LYS A 155 -8.71 13.01 9.11
N ASP A 156 -9.22 13.03 10.34
CA ASP A 156 -9.22 14.21 11.20
C ASP A 156 -7.88 14.29 11.98
N GLU A 157 -7.10 15.33 11.73
CA GLU A 157 -5.82 15.57 12.40
C GLU A 157 -5.93 15.79 13.92
N ASN A 158 -7.12 16.19 14.39
CA ASN A 158 -7.40 16.41 15.82
C ASN A 158 -7.82 15.11 16.53
N LYS A 159 -8.17 14.06 15.79
CA LYS A 159 -8.61 12.79 16.36
C LYS A 159 -7.42 11.88 16.63
N ILE A 160 -7.00 11.82 17.89
CA ILE A 160 -5.95 10.92 18.34
C ILE A 160 -6.56 9.58 18.70
N ILE A 161 -6.25 8.55 17.93
CA ILE A 161 -6.59 7.16 18.24
C ILE A 161 -5.39 6.55 18.99
N PRO A 162 -5.57 6.04 20.22
CA PRO A 162 -4.46 5.43 20.97
C PRO A 162 -4.05 4.08 20.33
N PRO A 163 -2.77 3.66 20.47
CA PRO A 163 -2.24 2.48 19.79
C PRO A 163 -3.04 1.19 20.05
N TYR A 164 -3.43 0.92 21.29
CA TYR A 164 -4.25 -0.27 21.62
C TYR A 164 -5.58 -0.30 20.84
N LYS A 165 -6.16 0.87 20.55
CA LYS A 165 -7.39 0.98 19.77
C LYS A 165 -7.15 0.69 18.30
N TRP A 166 -6.01 1.13 17.75
CA TRP A 166 -5.57 0.74 16.41
C TRP A 166 -5.50 -0.79 16.29
N ILE A 167 -4.81 -1.44 17.23
CA ILE A 167 -4.66 -2.90 17.26
C ILE A 167 -6.02 -3.59 17.32
N GLN A 168 -6.93 -3.14 18.18
CA GLN A 168 -8.28 -3.70 18.28
C GLN A 168 -9.06 -3.58 16.96
N LEU A 169 -9.02 -2.41 16.32
CA LEU A 169 -9.70 -2.16 15.04
C LEU A 169 -9.12 -3.06 13.95
N ILE A 170 -7.79 -3.10 13.81
CA ILE A 170 -7.10 -3.94 12.82
C ILE A 170 -7.49 -5.41 13.00
N LYS A 171 -7.41 -5.94 14.23
CA LYS A 171 -7.76 -7.34 14.51
C LYS A 171 -9.21 -7.65 14.14
N SER A 172 -10.14 -6.79 14.53
CA SER A 172 -11.57 -7.00 14.22
C SER A 172 -11.87 -6.97 12.73
N GLU A 173 -11.13 -6.16 11.95
CA GLU A 173 -11.30 -6.07 10.49
C GLU A 173 -10.67 -7.27 9.77
N LEU A 174 -9.50 -7.75 10.22
CA LEU A 174 -8.92 -9.01 9.74
C LEU A 174 -9.82 -10.21 10.06
N GLU A 175 -10.35 -10.30 11.28
CA GLU A 175 -11.31 -11.34 11.69
C GLU A 175 -12.63 -11.26 10.91
N ALA A 176 -13.01 -10.08 10.44
CA ALA A 176 -14.18 -9.89 9.60
C ALA A 176 -13.94 -10.34 8.15
N GLY A 177 -12.70 -10.61 7.75
CA GLY A 177 -12.33 -11.12 6.42
C GLY A 177 -11.59 -10.13 5.53
N ALA A 178 -11.06 -9.02 6.07
CA ALA A 178 -10.14 -8.18 5.32
C ALA A 178 -8.84 -8.94 5.00
N TRP A 179 -8.40 -8.88 3.76
CA TRP A 179 -7.12 -9.47 3.32
C TRP A 179 -5.92 -8.69 3.85
N LYS A 180 -6.01 -7.38 3.79
CA LYS A 180 -5.01 -6.45 4.34
C LYS A 180 -5.72 -5.27 4.99
N VAL A 181 -5.11 -4.72 6.01
CA VAL A 181 -5.58 -3.47 6.63
C VAL A 181 -4.67 -2.33 6.21
N ILE A 182 -5.26 -1.31 5.63
CA ILE A 182 -4.58 -0.07 5.23
C ILE A 182 -4.41 0.80 6.47
N GLY A 183 -3.18 1.22 6.75
CA GLY A 183 -2.91 2.27 7.73
C GLY A 183 -3.08 3.64 7.09
N GLU A 184 -4.09 4.40 7.51
CA GLU A 184 -4.46 5.71 6.95
C GLU A 184 -3.37 6.76 7.12
N ALA A 185 -3.11 7.51 6.07
CA ALA A 185 -2.17 8.63 6.06
C ALA A 185 -2.66 9.84 5.27
N ARG A 186 -3.75 9.81 4.57
CA ARG A 186 -4.15 10.65 3.44
C ARG A 186 -3.09 10.67 2.33
N GLU A 187 -3.41 11.26 1.22
CA GLU A 187 -2.45 11.46 0.13
C GLU A 187 -1.33 12.46 0.49
N SER A 188 -1.59 13.35 1.45
CA SER A 188 -0.61 14.35 1.93
C SER A 188 0.42 13.75 2.88
N GLY A 189 0.14 12.57 3.50
CA GLY A 189 1.03 11.91 4.45
C GLY A 189 1.24 12.70 5.74
N ASN A 190 0.19 13.32 6.28
CA ASN A 190 0.29 14.20 7.46
C ASN A 190 -0.78 13.95 8.53
N VAL A 191 -1.48 12.81 8.46
CA VAL A 191 -2.49 12.36 9.44
C VAL A 191 -2.32 10.88 9.73
N GLY A 192 -3.15 10.34 10.60
CA GLY A 192 -3.19 8.90 10.92
C GLY A 192 -1.85 8.38 11.45
N LEU A 193 -1.10 7.68 10.60
CA LEU A 193 0.23 7.16 10.91
C LEU A 193 1.30 8.24 11.03
N PHE A 194 1.02 9.47 10.59
CA PHE A 194 2.00 10.55 10.54
C PHE A 194 1.59 11.74 11.40
N ARG A 195 2.57 12.52 11.75
CA ARG A 195 2.41 13.87 12.35
C ARG A 195 2.07 14.87 11.24
N ALA A 196 1.60 16.05 11.59
CA ALA A 196 1.37 17.14 10.64
C ALA A 196 2.63 17.51 9.82
N SER A 197 3.82 17.25 10.37
CA SER A 197 5.11 17.40 9.69
C SER A 197 5.40 16.34 8.61
N GLY A 198 4.59 15.30 8.49
CA GLY A 198 4.86 14.12 7.66
C GLY A 198 5.78 13.08 8.31
N GLU A 199 6.24 13.33 9.54
CA GLU A 199 7.06 12.38 10.30
C GLU A 199 6.22 11.19 10.78
N VAL A 200 6.77 9.99 10.67
CA VAL A 200 6.11 8.75 11.12
C VAL A 200 5.94 8.78 12.64
N ARG A 201 4.76 8.42 13.11
CA ARG A 201 4.47 8.17 14.53
C ARG A 201 5.08 6.81 14.94
N GLN A 202 6.42 6.77 15.02
CA GLN A 202 7.19 5.56 15.21
C GLN A 202 6.64 4.66 16.33
N GLY A 203 6.38 5.21 17.51
CA GLY A 203 5.84 4.44 18.64
C GLY A 203 4.50 3.78 18.35
N LEU A 204 3.63 4.41 17.52
CA LEU A 204 2.37 3.81 17.08
C LEU A 204 2.63 2.60 16.16
N VAL A 205 3.50 2.76 15.17
CA VAL A 205 3.82 1.67 14.24
C VAL A 205 4.49 0.51 14.96
N GLU A 206 5.46 0.79 15.83
CA GLU A 206 6.15 -0.24 16.63
C GLU A 206 5.17 -1.01 17.52
N GLU A 207 4.18 -0.33 18.15
CA GLU A 207 3.19 -0.98 18.99
C GLU A 207 2.21 -1.83 18.17
N ILE A 208 1.76 -1.36 17.01
CA ILE A 208 0.96 -2.19 16.09
C ILE A 208 1.71 -3.47 15.74
N LEU A 209 3.00 -3.38 15.42
CA LEU A 209 3.83 -4.52 15.03
C LEU A 209 4.11 -5.52 16.17
N THR A 210 3.79 -5.20 17.42
CA THR A 210 3.88 -6.18 18.52
C THR A 210 2.80 -7.26 18.45
N GLU A 211 1.66 -6.98 17.79
CA GLU A 211 0.49 -7.85 17.78
C GLU A 211 -0.08 -8.15 16.39
N ILE A 212 0.34 -7.39 15.38
CA ILE A 212 -0.11 -7.51 13.98
C ILE A 212 1.11 -7.87 13.12
N ALA A 213 0.98 -8.90 12.30
CA ALA A 213 2.01 -9.24 11.34
C ALA A 213 2.16 -8.12 10.30
N PHE A 214 3.41 -7.76 9.96
CA PHE A 214 3.64 -6.65 9.03
C PHE A 214 3.10 -6.96 7.62
N GLU A 215 2.99 -8.24 7.29
CA GLU A 215 2.39 -8.71 6.04
C GLU A 215 0.90 -8.40 5.93
N ASP A 216 0.18 -8.34 7.06
CA ASP A 216 -1.27 -8.05 7.09
C ASP A 216 -1.58 -6.55 6.92
N MET A 217 -0.56 -5.72 7.05
CA MET A 217 -0.68 -4.28 6.89
C MET A 217 -0.29 -3.83 5.48
N LEU A 218 -1.00 -2.80 5.00
CA LEU A 218 -0.63 -1.99 3.83
C LEU A 218 -0.44 -0.55 4.30
N TRP A 219 0.80 -0.09 4.37
CA TRP A 219 1.13 1.21 4.92
C TRP A 219 1.04 2.29 3.85
N GLU A 220 0.13 3.22 3.98
CA GLU A 220 0.13 4.38 3.11
C GLU A 220 1.39 5.23 3.34
N ALA A 221 2.17 5.43 2.30
CA ALA A 221 3.45 6.15 2.33
C ALA A 221 3.60 7.04 1.09
N PRO A 222 2.78 8.11 0.96
CA PRO A 222 2.79 8.96 -0.22
C PRO A 222 4.07 9.78 -0.40
N GLN A 223 4.83 10.01 0.68
CA GLN A 223 6.07 10.77 0.63
C GLN A 223 7.30 9.86 0.63
N LYS A 224 8.34 10.27 -0.10
CA LYS A 224 9.63 9.56 -0.17
C LYS A 224 10.22 9.24 1.21
N SER A 225 10.21 10.21 2.13
CA SER A 225 10.73 10.04 3.50
C SER A 225 10.03 8.91 4.26
N GLN A 226 8.73 8.77 4.07
CA GLN A 226 7.90 7.73 4.66
C GLN A 226 8.23 6.35 4.04
N GLN A 227 8.36 6.27 2.73
CA GLN A 227 8.79 5.07 2.01
C GLN A 227 10.16 4.58 2.51
N VAL A 228 11.12 5.49 2.62
CA VAL A 228 12.46 5.21 3.15
C VAL A 228 12.39 4.67 4.57
N TRP A 229 11.57 5.32 5.43
CA TRP A 229 11.41 4.92 6.82
C TRP A 229 10.88 3.49 6.94
N PHE A 230 9.79 3.17 6.23
CA PHE A 230 9.22 1.82 6.24
C PHE A 230 10.16 0.76 5.68
N VAL A 231 10.86 1.06 4.58
CA VAL A 231 11.84 0.13 3.99
C VAL A 231 13.01 -0.11 4.95
N LYS A 232 13.48 0.90 5.67
CA LYS A 232 14.53 0.72 6.69
C LYS A 232 14.05 -0.09 7.89
N LEU A 233 12.80 0.07 8.31
CA LEU A 233 12.25 -0.64 9.47
C LEU A 233 11.89 -2.08 9.14
N LEU A 234 11.21 -2.33 8.01
CA LEU A 234 10.54 -3.60 7.69
C LEU A 234 11.17 -4.34 6.49
N GLY A 235 12.19 -3.75 5.89
CA GLY A 235 12.90 -4.34 4.76
C GLY A 235 12.26 -4.08 3.40
N ALA A 236 12.90 -4.61 2.36
CA ALA A 236 12.53 -4.40 0.96
C ALA A 236 11.09 -4.84 0.61
N ASN A 237 10.56 -5.82 1.35
CA ASN A 237 9.27 -6.45 1.10
C ASN A 237 8.14 -5.95 2.01
N VAL A 238 8.23 -4.73 2.52
CA VAL A 238 7.10 -4.06 3.18
C VAL A 238 6.00 -3.70 2.18
N ASN A 239 4.74 -3.85 2.56
CA ASN A 239 3.60 -3.45 1.74
C ASN A 239 3.39 -1.93 1.84
N LEU A 240 3.44 -1.23 0.72
CA LEU A 240 3.30 0.23 0.67
C LEU A 240 2.17 0.65 -0.26
N GLY A 241 1.35 1.59 0.22
CA GLY A 241 0.21 2.15 -0.49
C GLY A 241 0.33 3.65 -0.74
N ASN A 242 -0.64 4.18 -1.46
CA ASN A 242 -0.70 5.57 -1.91
C ASN A 242 0.55 6.02 -2.70
N ILE A 243 1.17 5.09 -3.42
CA ILE A 243 2.34 5.40 -4.23
C ILE A 243 1.90 6.11 -5.51
N ALA A 244 2.43 7.30 -5.74
CA ALA A 244 2.16 8.02 -6.98
C ALA A 244 2.77 7.30 -8.19
N PRO A 245 2.14 7.34 -9.37
CA PRO A 245 2.67 6.73 -10.60
C PRO A 245 4.13 7.08 -10.89
N ALA A 246 4.50 8.34 -10.70
CA ALA A 246 5.88 8.82 -10.91
C ALA A 246 6.89 8.29 -9.85
N GLU A 247 6.42 7.78 -8.73
CA GLU A 247 7.27 7.26 -7.65
C GLU A 247 7.51 5.74 -7.72
N LEU A 248 6.94 5.03 -8.70
CA LEU A 248 7.07 3.57 -8.81
C LEU A 248 8.52 3.12 -8.96
N ILE A 249 9.23 3.61 -9.97
CA ILE A 249 10.65 3.31 -10.18
C ILE A 249 11.53 3.88 -9.06
N PRO A 250 11.34 5.15 -8.60
CA PRO A 250 12.01 5.66 -7.41
C PRO A 250 11.84 4.79 -6.17
N LEU A 251 10.63 4.31 -5.86
CA LEU A 251 10.38 3.41 -4.73
C LEU A 251 11.15 2.10 -4.86
N GLU A 252 11.15 1.49 -6.04
CA GLU A 252 11.88 0.24 -6.21
C GLU A 252 13.39 0.45 -6.00
N THR A 253 13.96 1.59 -6.40
CA THR A 253 15.37 1.91 -6.08
C THR A 253 15.61 2.08 -4.57
N ILE A 254 14.62 2.59 -3.81
CA ILE A 254 14.67 2.65 -2.34
C ILE A 254 14.68 1.24 -1.77
N ARG A 255 13.76 0.36 -2.21
CA ARG A 255 13.63 -1.03 -1.76
C ARG A 255 14.90 -1.85 -2.00
N LEU A 256 15.58 -1.59 -3.11
CA LEU A 256 16.78 -2.30 -3.51
C LEU A 256 18.09 -1.73 -2.92
N GLY A 257 18.02 -0.66 -2.14
CA GLY A 257 19.22 0.00 -1.59
C GLY A 257 20.05 0.72 -2.66
N LEU A 258 19.43 1.17 -3.76
CA LEU A 258 20.09 1.82 -4.88
C LEU A 258 19.87 3.35 -4.91
N ARG A 259 19.35 3.90 -3.83
CA ARG A 259 19.15 5.34 -3.65
C ARG A 259 19.89 5.82 -2.40
N GLY A 260 20.40 7.05 -2.39
CA GLY A 260 21.24 7.58 -1.31
C GLY A 260 20.68 7.34 0.10
N ASP A 261 19.36 7.44 0.26
CA ASP A 261 18.67 7.25 1.53
C ASP A 261 18.76 5.81 2.11
N THR A 262 18.95 4.80 1.24
CA THR A 262 19.03 3.38 1.63
C THR A 262 20.29 2.70 1.12
N PHE A 263 21.20 3.45 0.49
CA PHE A 263 22.36 2.91 -0.23
C PHE A 263 23.24 2.00 0.62
N ASN A 264 23.46 2.35 1.88
CA ASN A 264 24.27 1.57 2.80
C ASN A 264 23.45 0.54 3.61
N HIS A 265 22.11 0.59 3.55
CA HIS A 265 21.25 -0.20 4.42
C HIS A 265 21.44 -1.70 4.22
N PHE A 266 21.49 -2.17 2.97
CA PHE A 266 21.58 -3.57 2.61
C PHE A 266 23.01 -4.06 2.35
N LEU A 267 24.04 -3.19 2.37
CA LEU A 267 25.44 -3.60 2.18
C LEU A 267 25.98 -4.32 3.41
N ASN A 268 26.80 -5.35 3.18
CA ASN A 268 27.46 -6.07 4.27
C ASN A 268 28.59 -5.25 4.94
N ALA A 269 28.97 -5.64 6.16
CA ALA A 269 29.96 -4.92 6.95
C ALA A 269 31.33 -4.80 6.26
N LYS A 270 31.76 -5.82 5.51
CA LYS A 270 33.04 -5.83 4.79
C LYS A 270 33.07 -4.74 3.71
N THR A 271 31.97 -4.63 2.94
CA THR A 271 31.84 -3.60 1.90
C THR A 271 31.80 -2.22 2.51
N LYS A 272 31.00 -2.02 3.57
CA LYS A 272 30.92 -0.74 4.29
C LYS A 272 32.30 -0.29 4.80
N SER A 273 33.03 -1.20 5.45
CA SER A 273 34.36 -0.91 5.97
C SER A 273 35.36 -0.55 4.87
N LYS A 274 35.38 -1.31 3.76
CA LYS A 274 36.27 -1.06 2.63
C LYS A 274 36.10 0.36 2.04
N TRP A 275 34.87 0.80 1.93
CA TRP A 275 34.54 2.09 1.28
C TRP A 275 34.30 3.21 2.29
N LYS A 276 34.54 2.98 3.59
CA LYS A 276 34.32 3.97 4.68
C LYS A 276 32.91 4.57 4.65
N ILE A 277 31.93 3.70 4.40
CA ILE A 277 30.52 4.09 4.36
C ILE A 277 30.02 4.13 5.80
N ASP A 278 29.71 5.31 6.30
CA ASP A 278 29.21 5.52 7.66
C ASP A 278 27.77 4.97 7.82
N SER A 279 27.48 4.46 9.03
CA SER A 279 26.17 3.95 9.42
C SER A 279 25.12 5.04 9.66
N LYS A 280 25.46 6.31 9.39
CA LYS A 280 24.68 7.50 9.77
C LYS A 280 23.87 8.14 8.64
N SER A 281 23.59 7.44 7.56
CA SER A 281 22.68 7.98 6.52
C SER A 281 21.35 7.26 6.48
#